data_08fa0dcf9649705f41c6985b4e0d377a
#
_entry.id   08fa0dcf9649705f41c6985b4e0d377a
#
_cell.length_a   1.000
_cell.length_b   1.000
_cell.length_c   1.000
_cell.angle_alpha   90.00
_cell.angle_beta   90.00
_cell.angle_gamma   90.00
#
_symmetry.space_group_name_H-M   'P 1'
#
loop_
_entity.id
_entity.type
_entity.pdbx_description
1 polymer ?
#
loop_
_entity_poly.entity_id
_entity_poly.type
_entity_poly.pdbx_seq_one_letter_code
_entity_poly.pdbx_strand_id
1 'polypeptide(L)'
;MPGRSIGHRRIQRALPGMAAIIVALGLTGCGHFSLSAGGGHHRLHRYRSGQCRPGDPLDGVYLPLRLHVRKRCVTVSGRVDCVRREPDGDVHIELHLARRYRHLLTPASTYQRCPRHPGPHLVVEIIPQNGGLPFPDNSASRAGFMTPKAPGPGQHVTVTGPYVLDTNALHDLIYPGRHVANWAEVHPAWNVTVIRRPG
;
A
#
# COMPACT_ATOMS: atom_id res chain seq x y z
N MET A 1 37.48 -50.32 -5.04
CA MET A 1 37.82 -49.32 -6.08
C MET A 1 37.80 -47.96 -5.43
N PRO A 2 38.89 -47.17 -5.40
CA PRO A 2 39.04 -45.99 -4.58
C PRO A 2 38.50 -44.73 -5.30
N GLY A 3 37.80 -43.90 -4.54
CA GLY A 3 37.21 -42.63 -4.97
C GLY A 3 38.29 -41.55 -5.14
N ARG A 4 38.19 -40.79 -6.23
CA ARG A 4 39.01 -39.62 -6.51
C ARG A 4 38.46 -38.37 -5.87
N SER A 5 39.26 -37.76 -4.98
CA SER A 5 39.08 -36.42 -4.45
C SER A 5 39.48 -35.38 -5.48
N ILE A 6 38.56 -34.42 -5.77
CA ILE A 6 38.85 -33.26 -6.62
C ILE A 6 39.05 -32.04 -5.71
N GLY A 7 40.32 -31.59 -5.66
CA GLY A 7 40.70 -30.41 -4.91
C GLY A 7 40.28 -29.13 -5.62
N HIS A 8 39.52 -28.27 -4.94
CA HIS A 8 39.20 -26.90 -5.36
C HIS A 8 40.38 -25.96 -5.05
N ARG A 9 41.08 -25.50 -6.07
CA ARG A 9 42.03 -24.38 -5.97
C ARG A 9 41.29 -23.06 -5.89
N ARG A 10 41.47 -22.38 -4.77
CA ARG A 10 41.07 -20.96 -4.62
C ARG A 10 42.01 -20.09 -5.42
N ILE A 11 41.50 -19.36 -6.41
CA ILE A 11 42.20 -18.28 -7.11
C ILE A 11 41.84 -16.97 -6.37
N GLN A 12 42.81 -16.46 -5.60
CA GLN A 12 42.74 -15.08 -5.09
C GLN A 12 43.15 -14.13 -6.21
N ARG A 13 42.23 -13.30 -6.67
CA ARG A 13 42.54 -12.17 -7.56
C ARG A 13 42.66 -10.92 -6.70
N ALA A 14 43.88 -10.39 -6.66
CA ALA A 14 44.19 -9.07 -6.12
C ALA A 14 43.63 -7.98 -7.05
N LEU A 15 42.93 -6.99 -6.48
CA LEU A 15 42.49 -5.79 -7.18
C LEU A 15 43.54 -4.69 -6.98
N PRO A 16 43.94 -3.95 -8.02
CA PRO A 16 44.87 -2.82 -7.89
C PRO A 16 44.13 -1.60 -7.34
N GLY A 17 44.83 -0.90 -6.44
CA GLY A 17 44.34 0.33 -5.80
C GLY A 17 44.22 1.46 -6.82
N MET A 18 43.06 2.14 -6.78
CA MET A 18 42.88 3.45 -7.42
C MET A 18 43.19 4.55 -6.41
N ALA A 19 44.28 5.27 -6.69
CA ALA A 19 44.64 6.49 -5.98
C ALA A 19 43.63 7.60 -6.30
N ALA A 20 42.99 8.13 -5.28
CA ALA A 20 42.13 9.30 -5.39
C ALA A 20 42.99 10.57 -5.40
N ILE A 21 42.99 11.30 -6.50
CA ILE A 21 43.55 12.67 -6.59
C ILE A 21 42.53 13.64 -6.05
N ILE A 22 42.79 14.24 -4.90
CA ILE A 22 42.03 15.35 -4.34
C ILE A 22 42.56 16.64 -4.95
N VAL A 23 41.79 17.25 -5.87
CA VAL A 23 42.06 18.62 -6.32
C VAL A 23 41.30 19.57 -5.41
N ALA A 24 42.01 20.25 -4.51
CA ALA A 24 41.50 21.31 -3.72
C ALA A 24 41.47 22.62 -4.55
N LEU A 25 40.29 22.99 -5.05
CA LEU A 25 40.05 24.33 -5.58
C LEU A 25 39.52 25.22 -4.46
N GLY A 26 40.39 26.09 -3.94
CA GLY A 26 40.00 27.15 -3.03
C GLY A 26 39.16 28.19 -3.76
N LEU A 27 37.93 28.38 -3.32
CA LEU A 27 37.12 29.56 -3.62
C LEU A 27 36.71 30.18 -2.28
N THR A 28 37.41 31.26 -1.91
CA THR A 28 37.01 32.19 -0.88
C THR A 28 35.81 32.98 -1.37
N GLY A 29 34.62 32.56 -0.97
CA GLY A 29 33.39 33.30 -1.15
C GLY A 29 32.63 33.27 0.16
N CYS A 30 32.68 34.39 0.93
CA CYS A 30 31.82 34.60 2.08
C CYS A 30 30.37 34.80 1.64
N GLY A 31 29.71 33.69 1.33
CA GLY A 31 28.26 33.63 1.17
C GLY A 31 27.68 32.99 2.43
N HIS A 32 27.01 33.80 3.26
CA HIS A 32 26.15 33.26 4.31
C HIS A 32 25.01 32.45 3.67
N PHE A 33 25.23 31.15 3.46
CA PHE A 33 24.14 30.23 3.19
C PHE A 33 23.40 30.01 4.51
N SER A 34 22.37 30.83 4.76
CA SER A 34 21.38 30.51 5.78
C SER A 34 20.61 29.27 5.27
N LEU A 35 21.01 28.10 5.72
CA LEU A 35 20.18 26.89 5.66
C LEU A 35 18.99 27.15 6.60
N SER A 36 17.95 27.80 6.10
CA SER A 36 16.63 27.74 6.70
C SER A 36 16.19 26.29 6.65
N ALA A 37 16.52 25.53 7.68
CA ALA A 37 15.86 24.29 7.99
C ALA A 37 14.40 24.61 8.38
N GLY A 38 13.62 25.00 7.38
CA GLY A 38 12.18 25.10 7.48
C GLY A 38 11.61 23.70 7.68
N GLY A 39 11.71 23.20 8.90
CA GLY A 39 10.94 22.05 9.37
C GLY A 39 9.46 22.43 9.40
N GLY A 40 8.88 22.67 8.24
CA GLY A 40 7.43 22.80 8.09
C GLY A 40 6.84 21.49 8.55
N HIS A 41 6.26 21.47 9.74
CA HIS A 41 5.36 20.40 10.15
C HIS A 41 4.21 20.38 9.15
N HIS A 42 4.36 19.62 8.07
CA HIS A 42 3.27 19.40 7.12
C HIS A 42 2.13 18.76 7.91
N ARG A 43 1.10 19.60 8.18
CA ARG A 43 -0.09 19.15 8.89
C ARG A 43 -0.75 18.08 8.03
N LEU A 44 -0.73 16.83 8.47
CA LEU A 44 -1.37 15.72 7.77
C LEU A 44 -2.86 16.00 7.64
N HIS A 45 -3.40 15.82 6.44
CA HIS A 45 -4.81 16.08 6.16
C HIS A 45 -5.67 14.89 6.61
N ARG A 46 -6.76 15.18 7.34
CA ARG A 46 -7.78 14.20 7.68
C ARG A 46 -8.95 14.34 6.70
N TYR A 47 -9.11 13.39 5.80
CA TYR A 47 -10.23 13.38 4.85
C TYR A 47 -11.54 12.99 5.55
N ARG A 48 -12.64 13.59 5.10
CA ARG A 48 -14.01 13.27 5.53
C ARG A 48 -14.64 12.29 4.54
N SER A 49 -15.75 11.67 4.94
CA SER A 49 -16.55 10.84 4.04
C SER A 49 -16.98 11.64 2.81
N GLY A 50 -16.76 11.09 1.62
CA GLY A 50 -17.02 11.75 0.34
C GLY A 50 -15.99 12.76 -0.11
N GLN A 51 -14.97 13.08 0.69
CA GLN A 51 -13.90 14.00 0.31
C GLN A 51 -12.79 13.25 -0.43
N CYS A 52 -12.60 13.61 -1.71
CA CYS A 52 -11.57 13.06 -2.57
C CYS A 52 -10.22 13.75 -2.34
N ARG A 53 -9.15 12.95 -2.34
CA ARG A 53 -7.79 13.46 -2.27
C ARG A 53 -7.35 14.01 -3.64
N PRO A 54 -6.71 15.19 -3.71
CA PRO A 54 -6.04 15.67 -4.93
C PRO A 54 -4.72 14.91 -5.16
N GLY A 55 -4.14 15.09 -6.35
CA GLY A 55 -2.85 14.48 -6.70
C GLY A 55 -2.96 13.01 -7.11
N ASP A 56 -1.88 12.25 -7.03
CA ASP A 56 -1.88 10.84 -7.37
C ASP A 56 -2.72 10.04 -6.34
N PRO A 57 -3.76 9.30 -6.78
CA PRO A 57 -4.59 8.53 -5.87
C PRO A 57 -3.84 7.40 -5.15
N LEU A 58 -2.71 6.93 -5.70
CA LEU A 58 -1.91 5.83 -5.17
C LEU A 58 -0.68 6.26 -4.35
N ASP A 59 -0.48 7.58 -4.12
CA ASP A 59 0.60 8.03 -3.27
C ASP A 59 0.57 7.35 -1.90
N GLY A 60 1.73 6.88 -1.45
CA GLY A 60 1.93 6.21 -0.18
C GLY A 60 1.59 4.72 -0.18
N VAL A 61 1.20 4.15 -1.32
CA VAL A 61 0.91 2.72 -1.47
C VAL A 61 2.18 1.95 -1.83
N TYR A 62 2.36 0.79 -1.22
CA TYR A 62 3.42 -0.15 -1.59
C TYR A 62 3.10 -0.84 -2.92
N LEU A 63 4.10 -0.91 -3.83
CA LEU A 63 3.98 -1.49 -5.16
C LEU A 63 2.74 -1.01 -5.95
N PRO A 64 2.58 0.31 -6.18
CA PRO A 64 1.38 0.87 -6.81
C PRO A 64 1.17 0.39 -8.25
N LEU A 65 2.23 -0.10 -8.93
CA LEU A 65 2.16 -0.59 -10.32
C LEU A 65 1.26 -1.82 -10.49
N ARG A 66 0.96 -2.56 -9.42
CA ARG A 66 0.01 -3.69 -9.44
C ARG A 66 -1.45 -3.22 -9.49
N LEU A 67 -1.70 -1.94 -9.17
CA LEU A 67 -3.03 -1.38 -9.01
C LEU A 67 -3.45 -0.57 -10.24
N HIS A 68 -4.54 -0.95 -10.87
CA HIS A 68 -5.14 -0.22 -11.98
C HIS A 68 -6.28 0.67 -11.48
N VAL A 69 -6.07 1.99 -11.46
CA VAL A 69 -7.08 2.97 -11.04
C VAL A 69 -8.23 3.00 -12.05
N ARG A 70 -9.40 2.57 -11.62
CA ARG A 70 -10.65 2.59 -12.42
C ARG A 70 -11.46 3.85 -12.17
N LYS A 71 -11.48 4.31 -10.92
CA LYS A 71 -12.05 5.61 -10.53
C LYS A 71 -11.14 6.26 -9.51
N ARG A 72 -10.78 7.51 -9.73
CA ARG A 72 -9.87 8.25 -8.82
C ARG A 72 -10.44 8.44 -7.42
N CYS A 73 -11.77 8.39 -7.28
CA CYS A 73 -12.45 8.52 -6.00
C CYS A 73 -13.82 7.88 -6.08
N VAL A 74 -14.12 7.06 -5.09
CA VAL A 74 -15.45 6.53 -4.82
C VAL A 74 -15.79 6.69 -3.35
N THR A 75 -17.08 6.73 -3.05
CA THR A 75 -17.58 6.56 -1.69
C THR A 75 -18.58 5.43 -1.69
N VAL A 76 -18.28 4.39 -0.92
CA VAL A 76 -19.09 3.19 -0.82
C VAL A 76 -19.52 2.95 0.63
N SER A 77 -20.56 2.16 0.84
CA SER A 77 -20.94 1.70 2.17
C SER A 77 -21.20 0.21 2.19
N GLY A 78 -21.01 -0.38 3.35
CA GLY A 78 -21.21 -1.80 3.55
C GLY A 78 -21.04 -2.20 5.01
N ARG A 79 -21.13 -3.51 5.28
CA ARG A 79 -20.84 -4.14 6.56
C ARG A 79 -19.44 -4.75 6.49
N VAL A 80 -18.65 -4.52 7.52
CA VAL A 80 -17.34 -5.16 7.69
C VAL A 80 -17.55 -6.62 8.09
N ASP A 81 -17.07 -7.54 7.28
CA ASP A 81 -17.18 -8.95 7.57
C ASP A 81 -15.91 -9.50 8.23
N CYS A 82 -14.74 -9.10 7.80
CA CYS A 82 -13.49 -9.34 8.51
C CYS A 82 -12.47 -8.22 8.35
N VAL A 83 -11.48 -8.26 9.26
CA VAL A 83 -10.35 -7.34 9.32
C VAL A 83 -9.11 -8.14 9.65
N ARG A 84 -8.02 -7.95 8.94
CA ARG A 84 -6.71 -8.53 9.22
C ARG A 84 -5.60 -7.53 8.97
N ARG A 85 -4.42 -7.78 9.54
CA ARG A 85 -3.20 -7.04 9.23
C ARG A 85 -2.40 -7.82 8.21
N GLU A 86 -1.88 -7.10 7.21
CA GLU A 86 -0.99 -7.67 6.20
C GLU A 86 0.48 -7.45 6.58
N PRO A 87 1.41 -8.24 6.00
CA PRO A 87 2.85 -8.12 6.30
C PRO A 87 3.45 -6.76 5.94
N ASP A 88 2.90 -6.04 4.98
CA ASP A 88 3.32 -4.69 4.57
C ASP A 88 2.79 -3.58 5.49
N GLY A 89 2.01 -3.95 6.50
CA GLY A 89 1.44 -3.05 7.50
C GLY A 89 0.03 -2.59 7.19
N ASP A 90 -0.52 -2.94 6.03
CA ASP A 90 -1.89 -2.62 5.67
C ASP A 90 -2.91 -3.29 6.59
N VAL A 91 -4.04 -2.63 6.76
CA VAL A 91 -5.22 -3.24 7.36
C VAL A 91 -6.19 -3.57 6.25
N HIS A 92 -6.28 -4.84 5.95
CA HIS A 92 -7.18 -5.42 4.97
C HIS A 92 -8.56 -5.66 5.58
N ILE A 93 -9.59 -5.14 4.92
CA ILE A 93 -10.98 -5.24 5.33
C ILE A 93 -11.76 -5.87 4.19
N GLU A 94 -12.51 -6.93 4.47
CA GLU A 94 -13.49 -7.46 3.54
C GLU A 94 -14.86 -6.82 3.82
N LEU A 95 -15.32 -6.01 2.87
CA LEU A 95 -16.54 -5.21 2.99
C LEU A 95 -17.68 -5.85 2.18
N HIS A 96 -18.71 -6.31 2.86
CA HIS A 96 -19.96 -6.70 2.24
C HIS A 96 -20.72 -5.46 1.80
N LEU A 97 -20.69 -5.16 0.51
CA LEU A 97 -21.25 -3.93 -0.04
C LEU A 97 -22.77 -3.84 0.10
N ALA A 98 -23.25 -2.65 0.40
CA ALA A 98 -24.66 -2.31 0.24
C ALA A 98 -25.09 -2.54 -1.23
N ARG A 99 -26.34 -2.96 -1.43
CA ARG A 99 -26.87 -3.43 -2.75
C ARG A 99 -26.52 -2.50 -3.91
N ARG A 100 -26.62 -1.18 -3.71
CA ARG A 100 -26.37 -0.16 -4.74
C ARG A 100 -24.93 -0.12 -5.27
N TYR A 101 -23.97 -0.68 -4.53
CA TYR A 101 -22.55 -0.68 -4.89
C TYR A 101 -22.05 -2.03 -5.41
N ARG A 102 -22.89 -3.06 -5.46
CA ARG A 102 -22.46 -4.42 -5.88
C ARG A 102 -21.96 -4.49 -7.31
N HIS A 103 -22.29 -3.51 -8.13
CA HIS A 103 -21.74 -3.38 -9.49
C HIS A 103 -20.23 -3.10 -9.54
N LEU A 104 -19.60 -2.77 -8.39
CA LEU A 104 -18.15 -2.62 -8.27
C LEU A 104 -17.42 -3.94 -8.02
N LEU A 105 -18.14 -5.02 -7.74
CA LEU A 105 -17.55 -6.33 -7.53
C LEU A 105 -17.15 -6.97 -8.87
N THR A 106 -16.06 -7.71 -8.85
CA THR A 106 -15.58 -8.49 -9.98
C THR A 106 -15.77 -9.99 -9.71
N PRO A 107 -15.61 -10.87 -10.68
CA PRO A 107 -15.59 -12.31 -10.42
C PRO A 107 -14.54 -12.73 -9.38
N ALA A 108 -13.40 -12.04 -9.33
CA ALA A 108 -12.36 -12.26 -8.32
C ALA A 108 -12.78 -11.89 -6.89
N SER A 109 -13.78 -11.02 -6.73
CA SER A 109 -14.33 -10.65 -5.42
C SER A 109 -15.01 -11.80 -4.68
N THR A 110 -15.26 -12.92 -5.36
CA THR A 110 -15.79 -14.15 -4.75
C THR A 110 -14.72 -14.99 -4.06
N TYR A 111 -13.44 -14.69 -4.34
CA TYR A 111 -12.32 -15.39 -3.72
C TYR A 111 -12.09 -14.85 -2.31
N GLN A 112 -12.47 -15.65 -1.30
CA GLN A 112 -12.59 -15.17 0.07
C GLN A 112 -11.47 -15.64 0.97
N ARG A 113 -11.07 -14.73 1.87
CA ARG A 113 -10.25 -15.03 3.04
C ARG A 113 -11.01 -14.88 4.35
N CYS A 114 -12.35 -14.70 4.28
CA CYS A 114 -13.25 -14.52 5.44
C CYS A 114 -14.13 -15.77 5.63
N PRO A 115 -13.66 -16.83 6.29
CA PRO A 115 -14.34 -18.14 6.31
C PRO A 115 -15.74 -18.12 6.89
N ARG A 116 -16.03 -17.16 7.78
CA ARG A 116 -17.33 -17.06 8.48
C ARG A 116 -18.40 -16.30 7.71
N HIS A 117 -18.02 -15.62 6.65
CA HIS A 117 -18.92 -14.76 5.87
C HIS A 117 -18.73 -15.05 4.37
N PRO A 118 -19.35 -16.14 3.87
CA PRO A 118 -19.27 -16.45 2.47
C PRO A 118 -20.01 -15.41 1.62
N GLY A 119 -19.40 -14.95 0.54
CA GLY A 119 -20.00 -14.00 -0.41
C GLY A 119 -18.94 -13.11 -1.05
N PRO A 120 -19.27 -12.41 -2.11
CA PRO A 120 -18.32 -11.49 -2.72
C PRO A 120 -18.13 -10.24 -1.85
N HIS A 121 -16.86 -9.84 -1.69
CA HIS A 121 -16.48 -8.66 -0.92
C HIS A 121 -15.71 -7.66 -1.78
N LEU A 122 -15.86 -6.38 -1.47
CA LEU A 122 -14.92 -5.36 -1.87
C LEU A 122 -13.80 -5.32 -0.83
N VAL A 123 -12.56 -5.37 -1.29
CA VAL A 123 -11.40 -5.18 -0.41
C VAL A 123 -11.25 -3.68 -0.11
N VAL A 124 -10.93 -3.37 1.13
CA VAL A 124 -10.57 -2.01 1.56
C VAL A 124 -9.24 -2.09 2.27
N GLU A 125 -8.24 -1.37 1.74
CA GLU A 125 -6.90 -1.33 2.32
C GLU A 125 -6.66 0.02 3.02
N ILE A 126 -6.35 -0.06 4.30
CA ILE A 126 -5.91 1.10 5.10
C ILE A 126 -4.41 0.98 5.26
N ILE A 127 -3.66 1.84 4.57
CA ILE A 127 -2.20 1.86 4.66
C ILE A 127 -1.73 2.42 6.01
N PRO A 128 -0.55 2.01 6.52
CA PRO A 128 -0.05 2.47 7.80
C PRO A 128 0.21 3.97 7.81
N GLN A 129 0.18 4.61 9.00
CA GLN A 129 0.49 6.03 9.12
C GLN A 129 1.94 6.31 8.69
N ASN A 130 2.86 5.49 9.15
CA ASN A 130 4.27 5.57 8.81
C ASN A 130 4.72 4.22 8.26
N GLY A 131 5.49 4.24 7.20
CA GLY A 131 6.11 3.04 6.65
C GLY A 131 7.06 2.41 7.67
N GLY A 132 7.12 1.08 7.66
CA GLY A 132 8.05 0.30 8.46
C GLY A 132 8.96 -0.55 7.58
N LEU A 133 10.03 -1.10 8.15
CA LEU A 133 10.84 -2.08 7.44
C LEU A 133 10.06 -3.41 7.32
N PRO A 134 10.11 -4.07 6.17
CA PRO A 134 10.88 -3.76 4.95
C PRO A 134 10.15 -2.85 3.94
N PHE A 135 9.00 -2.25 4.27
CA PHE A 135 8.13 -1.48 3.37
C PHE A 135 8.04 0.01 3.74
N PRO A 136 9.15 0.78 3.68
CA PRO A 136 9.18 2.18 4.14
C PRO A 136 8.30 3.12 3.30
N ASP A 137 7.99 2.74 2.06
CA ASP A 137 7.18 3.52 1.14
C ASP A 137 5.68 3.37 1.36
N ASN A 138 5.24 2.34 2.10
CA ASN A 138 3.85 2.15 2.46
C ASN A 138 3.47 3.08 3.61
N SER A 139 3.08 4.33 3.29
CA SER A 139 2.95 5.38 4.30
C SER A 139 1.97 6.49 3.94
N ALA A 140 0.92 6.63 4.73
CA ALA A 140 -0.03 7.73 4.63
C ALA A 140 0.61 9.10 4.90
N SER A 141 1.59 9.15 5.83
CA SER A 141 2.34 10.39 6.13
C SER A 141 3.11 10.91 4.92
N ARG A 142 3.75 10.02 4.15
CA ARG A 142 4.43 10.42 2.90
C ARG A 142 3.47 10.99 1.88
N ALA A 143 2.26 10.43 1.83
CA ALA A 143 1.17 10.91 0.99
C ALA A 143 0.42 12.14 1.55
N GLY A 144 0.81 12.64 2.73
CA GLY A 144 0.27 13.85 3.33
C GLY A 144 -1.07 13.70 4.01
N PHE A 145 -1.50 12.48 4.37
CA PHE A 145 -2.78 12.29 5.04
C PHE A 145 -2.68 11.44 6.33
N MET A 146 -3.72 11.54 7.15
CA MET A 146 -3.87 10.73 8.35
C MET A 146 -4.56 9.42 8.03
N THR A 147 -3.94 8.31 8.41
CA THR A 147 -4.53 6.97 8.35
C THR A 147 -5.88 6.95 9.09
N PRO A 148 -6.97 6.49 8.44
CA PRO A 148 -8.23 6.31 9.12
C PRO A 148 -8.16 5.19 10.15
N LYS A 149 -8.97 5.30 11.21
CA LYS A 149 -9.09 4.24 12.20
C LYS A 149 -9.74 3.01 11.55
N ALA A 150 -9.12 1.84 11.72
CA ALA A 150 -9.70 0.59 11.28
C ALA A 150 -11.00 0.28 12.05
N PRO A 151 -12.08 -0.11 11.35
CA PRO A 151 -13.32 -0.56 11.98
C PRO A 151 -13.18 -2.00 12.49
N GLY A 152 -14.12 -2.43 13.32
CA GLY A 152 -14.25 -3.83 13.72
C GLY A 152 -15.25 -4.63 12.85
N PRO A 153 -15.16 -5.97 12.86
CA PRO A 153 -16.16 -6.83 12.22
C PRO A 153 -17.58 -6.53 12.72
N GLY A 154 -18.57 -6.66 11.83
CA GLY A 154 -19.98 -6.37 12.09
C GLY A 154 -20.37 -4.91 11.97
N GLN A 155 -19.42 -3.97 12.00
CA GLN A 155 -19.73 -2.54 11.87
C GLN A 155 -20.16 -2.18 10.45
N HIS A 156 -21.12 -1.26 10.35
CA HIS A 156 -21.47 -0.61 9.09
C HIS A 156 -20.60 0.62 8.90
N VAL A 157 -20.02 0.77 7.71
CA VAL A 157 -19.08 1.85 7.40
C VAL A 157 -19.40 2.52 6.08
N THR A 158 -18.95 3.77 5.97
CA THR A 158 -18.73 4.45 4.69
C THR A 158 -17.22 4.56 4.48
N VAL A 159 -16.76 4.23 3.28
CA VAL A 159 -15.35 4.26 2.89
C VAL A 159 -15.19 5.19 1.69
N THR A 160 -14.15 6.04 1.71
CA THR A 160 -13.79 6.91 0.59
C THR A 160 -12.34 6.69 0.21
N GLY A 161 -12.08 6.51 -1.07
CA GLY A 161 -10.74 6.29 -1.65
C GLY A 161 -10.83 6.02 -3.15
N PRO A 162 -9.71 5.75 -3.84
CA PRO A 162 -9.73 5.33 -5.23
C PRO A 162 -10.26 3.89 -5.35
N TYR A 163 -11.04 3.65 -6.39
CA TYR A 163 -11.43 2.30 -6.78
C TYR A 163 -10.41 1.76 -7.76
N VAL A 164 -9.79 0.66 -7.41
CA VAL A 164 -8.73 0.02 -8.17
C VAL A 164 -9.04 -1.46 -8.45
N LEU A 165 -8.35 -2.01 -9.43
CA LEU A 165 -8.25 -3.45 -9.64
C LEU A 165 -6.81 -3.85 -9.34
N ASP A 166 -6.61 -4.73 -8.37
CA ASP A 166 -5.32 -5.38 -8.12
C ASP A 166 -5.14 -6.53 -9.11
N THR A 167 -4.15 -6.40 -9.98
CA THR A 167 -3.86 -7.43 -11.00
C THR A 167 -2.99 -8.54 -10.46
N ASN A 168 -2.35 -8.33 -9.34
CA ASN A 168 -1.43 -9.24 -8.63
C ASN A 168 -0.69 -10.24 -9.56
N ALA A 169 0.01 -9.70 -10.55
CA ALA A 169 0.75 -10.51 -11.53
C ALA A 169 1.76 -11.47 -10.88
N LEU A 170 2.27 -11.13 -9.70
CA LEU A 170 3.15 -11.99 -8.92
C LEU A 170 2.41 -13.22 -8.36
N HIS A 171 1.14 -13.05 -7.97
CA HIS A 171 0.31 -14.16 -7.48
C HIS A 171 0.03 -15.15 -8.60
N ASP A 172 -0.26 -14.66 -9.80
CA ASP A 172 -0.50 -15.52 -10.98
C ASP A 172 0.77 -16.27 -11.40
N LEU A 173 1.96 -15.68 -11.19
CA LEU A 173 3.24 -16.34 -11.42
C LEU A 173 3.52 -17.47 -10.40
N ILE A 174 3.16 -17.25 -9.13
CA ILE A 174 3.39 -18.22 -8.04
C ILE A 174 2.34 -19.34 -8.05
N TYR A 175 1.10 -19.03 -8.45
CA TYR A 175 -0.03 -19.96 -8.47
C TYR A 175 -0.68 -20.00 -9.86
N PRO A 176 0.01 -20.58 -10.88
CA PRO A 176 -0.50 -20.64 -12.24
C PRO A 176 -1.84 -21.39 -12.28
N GLY A 177 -2.82 -20.81 -12.96
CA GLY A 177 -4.18 -21.36 -13.08
C GLY A 177 -5.18 -20.89 -12.02
N ARG A 178 -4.79 -20.12 -11.04
CA ARG A 178 -5.69 -19.38 -10.15
C ARG A 178 -5.72 -17.91 -10.59
N HIS A 179 -6.46 -17.62 -11.66
CA HIS A 179 -6.64 -16.26 -12.15
C HIS A 179 -7.40 -15.40 -11.12
N VAL A 180 -6.69 -14.95 -10.08
CA VAL A 180 -7.21 -14.03 -9.05
C VAL A 180 -6.96 -12.59 -9.49
N ALA A 181 -6.53 -12.39 -10.72
CA ALA A 181 -6.34 -11.09 -11.32
C ALA A 181 -7.64 -10.25 -11.26
N ASN A 182 -7.50 -8.97 -10.94
CA ASN A 182 -8.58 -8.00 -10.89
C ASN A 182 -9.47 -8.03 -9.64
N TRP A 183 -8.90 -8.23 -8.46
CA TRP A 183 -9.62 -7.94 -7.22
C TRP A 183 -10.03 -6.48 -7.18
N ALA A 184 -11.31 -6.28 -6.86
CA ALA A 184 -11.85 -4.94 -6.68
C ALA A 184 -11.51 -4.41 -5.30
N GLU A 185 -10.88 -3.24 -5.23
CA GLU A 185 -10.43 -2.64 -3.98
C GLU A 185 -10.74 -1.14 -3.90
N VAL A 186 -10.84 -0.63 -2.68
CA VAL A 186 -10.60 0.77 -2.35
C VAL A 186 -9.22 0.84 -1.69
N HIS A 187 -8.21 1.31 -2.42
CA HIS A 187 -6.82 1.29 -1.98
C HIS A 187 -6.03 2.52 -2.49
N PRO A 188 -5.52 3.37 -1.59
CA PRO A 188 -5.71 3.36 -0.14
C PRO A 188 -7.07 3.95 0.27
N ALA A 189 -7.63 3.52 1.39
CA ALA A 189 -8.75 4.21 1.99
C ALA A 189 -8.29 5.52 2.65
N TRP A 190 -8.82 6.65 2.19
CA TRP A 190 -8.53 7.97 2.77
C TRP A 190 -9.42 8.31 3.95
N ASN A 191 -10.61 7.71 3.98
CA ASN A 191 -11.56 7.83 5.07
C ASN A 191 -12.33 6.53 5.28
N VAL A 192 -12.53 6.19 6.55
CA VAL A 192 -13.45 5.13 7.00
C VAL A 192 -14.27 5.70 8.16
N THR A 193 -15.57 5.78 7.97
CA THR A 193 -16.49 6.31 8.99
C THR A 193 -17.48 5.24 9.39
N VAL A 194 -17.54 4.91 10.68
CA VAL A 194 -18.55 3.99 11.22
C VAL A 194 -19.91 4.68 11.25
N ILE A 195 -20.89 4.05 10.60
CA ILE A 195 -22.27 4.51 10.59
C ILE A 195 -22.96 3.91 11.82
N ARG A 196 -23.39 4.77 12.76
CA ARG A 196 -24.27 4.34 13.85
C ARG A 196 -25.65 4.13 13.24
N ARG A 197 -26.23 2.95 13.38
CA ARG A 197 -27.65 2.79 13.10
C ARG A 197 -28.42 3.63 14.13
N PRO A 198 -29.39 4.47 13.73
CA PRO A 198 -30.33 4.98 14.69
C PRO A 198 -31.00 3.78 15.34
N GLY A 199 -31.00 3.74 16.69
CA GLY A 199 -31.62 2.70 17.49
C GLY A 199 -33.13 2.71 17.33
#